data_04c93c2d4a8e17957a6247d85dcb64eb
#
_entry.id   04c93c2d4a8e17957a6247d85dcb64eb
#
_cell.length_a   1.000
_cell.length_b   1.000
_cell.length_c   1.000
_cell.angle_alpha   90.00
_cell.angle_beta   90.00
_cell.angle_gamma   90.00
#
_symmetry.space_group_name_H-M   'P 1'
#
loop_
_entity.id
_entity.type
_entity.pdbx_description
1 polymer ?
#
loop_
_entity_poly.entity_id
_entity_poly.type
_entity_poly.pdbx_seq_one_letter_code
_entity_poly.pdbx_strand_id
1 'polypeptide(L)'
;MMLKPFSLSLLALACSTSLFSGIVSAEPLVIAHRGASGYLPEHTLEAKTLAYAMKPDYIEQDVVMTKDDQLVVLHDHYLDRVTDVAERFPNRARADGRYYAIDFTLAEIKTLRVTEGFNIDDQGKKVAGFPDRFPLWKGDFTVPTLAEEIELIQGLNKTLGYDIGIYPEIKAPWFHRKEGKDISQAVLKVLKQYGYDSKDDKIYLQCFDPIELKRINDELLPAMKMDLNLVQLLAYTDWNETMVYQGDQATPYDYDWMFAEGGMAKVAQYADGIGPWKPMLVDDASTKDNIIIKPLMKQAKDAGLVVHPYTFRADKGRIAPWADSFEGMLDVFYNQVKVDGLFTDFPDKAVAFLNQ
;
A
#
# COMPACT_ATOMS: atom_id res chain seq x y z
N MET A 1 -68.46 60.81 -1.17
CA MET A 1 -68.22 59.64 -2.06
C MET A 1 -66.87 59.06 -1.67
N MET A 2 -66.90 58.04 -0.79
CA MET A 2 -65.68 57.43 -0.19
C MET A 2 -65.29 56.23 -0.99
N LEU A 3 -64.06 56.20 -1.50
CA LEU A 3 -63.45 55.01 -2.15
C LEU A 3 -62.73 54.20 -1.08
N LYS A 4 -63.08 52.88 -0.97
CA LYS A 4 -62.40 51.93 -0.13
C LYS A 4 -61.16 51.41 -0.83
N PRO A 5 -60.04 51.12 -0.15
CA PRO A 5 -58.87 50.44 -0.75
C PRO A 5 -59.05 48.92 -0.79
N PHE A 6 -58.70 48.35 -1.93
CA PHE A 6 -58.58 46.88 -2.13
C PHE A 6 -57.25 46.34 -1.52
N SER A 7 -57.35 45.43 -0.64
CA SER A 7 -56.17 44.70 -0.12
C SER A 7 -55.85 43.51 -1.02
N LEU A 8 -54.70 43.55 -1.62
CA LEU A 8 -54.12 42.40 -2.37
C LEU A 8 -53.33 41.49 -1.39
N SER A 9 -53.86 40.29 -1.14
CA SER A 9 -53.15 39.26 -0.38
C SER A 9 -52.20 38.51 -1.32
N LEU A 10 -50.89 38.66 -1.11
CA LEU A 10 -49.84 37.84 -1.76
C LEU A 10 -49.74 36.50 -1.05
N LEU A 11 -50.12 35.41 -1.73
CA LEU A 11 -49.86 34.05 -1.29
C LEU A 11 -48.43 33.69 -1.68
N ALA A 12 -47.52 33.61 -0.70
CA ALA A 12 -46.16 33.13 -0.93
C ALA A 12 -46.18 31.58 -0.93
N LEU A 13 -45.99 30.99 -2.10
CA LEU A 13 -45.79 29.54 -2.28
C LEU A 13 -44.34 29.20 -1.95
N ALA A 14 -44.10 28.65 -0.75
CA ALA A 14 -42.79 28.15 -0.37
C ALA A 14 -42.53 26.82 -1.07
N CYS A 15 -41.75 26.83 -2.15
CA CYS A 15 -41.16 25.60 -2.73
C CYS A 15 -40.01 25.16 -1.88
N SER A 16 -40.22 24.13 -1.04
CA SER A 16 -39.17 23.40 -0.34
C SER A 16 -38.47 22.46 -1.33
N THR A 17 -37.34 22.91 -1.89
CA THR A 17 -36.42 22.04 -2.62
C THR A 17 -35.67 21.16 -1.62
N SER A 18 -36.10 19.92 -1.47
CA SER A 18 -35.33 18.90 -0.78
C SER A 18 -34.08 18.63 -1.60
N LEU A 19 -32.93 19.14 -1.15
CA LEU A 19 -31.64 18.74 -1.66
C LEU A 19 -31.41 17.30 -1.16
N PHE A 20 -31.72 16.32 -2.01
CA PHE A 20 -31.16 14.98 -1.89
C PHE A 20 -29.66 15.11 -2.17
N SER A 21 -28.85 15.25 -1.13
CA SER A 21 -27.42 14.98 -1.20
C SER A 21 -27.27 13.47 -1.40
N GLY A 22 -27.30 13.05 -2.66
CA GLY A 22 -26.84 11.70 -2.99
C GLY A 22 -25.40 11.61 -2.49
N ILE A 23 -25.14 10.65 -1.60
CA ILE A 23 -23.78 10.24 -1.25
C ILE A 23 -23.21 9.68 -2.56
N VAL A 24 -22.45 10.49 -3.30
CA VAL A 24 -21.63 9.99 -4.41
C VAL A 24 -20.56 9.15 -3.71
N SER A 25 -20.73 7.83 -3.73
CA SER A 25 -19.64 6.93 -3.37
C SER A 25 -18.49 7.25 -4.31
N ALA A 26 -17.33 7.58 -3.77
CA ALA A 26 -16.13 7.71 -4.59
C ALA A 26 -15.91 6.40 -5.35
N GLU A 27 -15.47 6.50 -6.61
CA GLU A 27 -15.11 5.31 -7.38
C GLU A 27 -13.98 4.55 -6.66
N PRO A 28 -14.04 3.21 -6.60
CA PRO A 28 -13.02 2.45 -5.93
C PRO A 28 -11.68 2.55 -6.66
N LEU A 29 -10.59 2.54 -5.88
CA LEU A 29 -9.25 2.80 -6.38
C LEU A 29 -8.55 1.52 -6.83
N VAL A 30 -7.65 1.66 -7.82
CA VAL A 30 -6.65 0.66 -8.20
C VAL A 30 -5.27 1.11 -7.74
N ILE A 31 -4.62 0.30 -6.89
CA ILE A 31 -3.27 0.55 -6.40
C ILE A 31 -2.34 -0.49 -7.02
N ALA A 32 -1.37 -0.03 -7.85
CA ALA A 32 -0.39 -0.90 -8.49
C ALA A 32 0.66 -1.34 -7.47
N HIS A 33 0.51 -2.55 -6.95
CA HIS A 33 1.35 -3.14 -5.91
C HIS A 33 2.77 -3.38 -6.44
N ARG A 34 3.74 -2.62 -5.92
CA ARG A 34 5.15 -2.63 -6.37
C ARG A 34 5.34 -2.30 -7.86
N GLY A 35 4.40 -1.54 -8.44
CA GLY A 35 4.29 -1.30 -9.87
C GLY A 35 3.49 -2.38 -10.60
N ALA A 36 3.79 -2.64 -11.87
CA ALA A 36 3.21 -3.75 -12.65
C ALA A 36 3.97 -5.06 -12.37
N SER A 37 4.02 -5.46 -11.09
CA SER A 37 4.86 -6.56 -10.60
C SER A 37 4.43 -7.94 -11.09
N GLY A 38 3.23 -8.08 -11.64
CA GLY A 38 2.81 -9.29 -12.35
C GLY A 38 3.51 -9.50 -13.70
N TYR A 39 4.19 -8.47 -14.23
CA TYR A 39 4.79 -8.47 -15.56
C TYR A 39 6.30 -8.20 -15.57
N LEU A 40 6.80 -7.38 -14.63
CA LEU A 40 8.21 -7.00 -14.52
C LEU A 40 8.67 -7.14 -13.06
N PRO A 41 9.98 -7.29 -12.80
CA PRO A 41 10.49 -7.39 -11.44
C PRO A 41 10.02 -6.23 -10.57
N GLU A 42 9.51 -6.58 -9.39
CA GLU A 42 8.90 -5.63 -8.45
C GLU A 42 9.81 -4.44 -8.14
N HIS A 43 9.21 -3.26 -7.91
CA HIS A 43 9.87 -2.02 -7.54
C HIS A 43 10.90 -1.45 -8.51
N THR A 44 11.08 -2.02 -9.69
CA THR A 44 11.96 -1.41 -10.70
C THR A 44 11.30 -0.20 -11.36
N LEU A 45 12.08 0.77 -11.82
CA LEU A 45 11.54 1.94 -12.55
C LEU A 45 10.77 1.52 -13.81
N GLU A 46 11.17 0.41 -14.42
CA GLU A 46 10.48 -0.20 -15.56
C GLU A 46 9.10 -0.72 -15.16
N ALA A 47 8.98 -1.41 -14.01
CA ALA A 47 7.70 -1.88 -13.49
C ALA A 47 6.77 -0.70 -13.11
N LYS A 48 7.33 0.40 -12.57
CA LYS A 48 6.57 1.62 -12.27
C LYS A 48 6.12 2.32 -13.55
N THR A 49 6.99 2.41 -14.56
CA THR A 49 6.65 2.98 -15.87
C THR A 49 5.56 2.19 -16.58
N LEU A 50 5.65 0.85 -16.54
CA LEU A 50 4.60 0.00 -17.10
C LEU A 50 3.28 0.16 -16.36
N ALA A 51 3.30 0.18 -15.01
CA ALA A 51 2.11 0.44 -14.20
C ALA A 51 1.49 1.80 -14.53
N TYR A 52 2.33 2.84 -14.67
CA TYR A 52 1.87 4.17 -15.04
C TYR A 52 1.10 4.17 -16.38
N ALA A 53 1.59 3.44 -17.37
CA ALA A 53 0.91 3.31 -18.66
C ALA A 53 -0.46 2.57 -18.56
N MET A 54 -0.65 1.76 -17.53
CA MET A 54 -1.91 1.06 -17.23
C MET A 54 -2.93 1.92 -16.49
N LYS A 55 -2.54 3.13 -16.05
CA LYS A 55 -3.38 4.15 -15.41
C LYS A 55 -4.09 3.70 -14.13
N PRO A 56 -3.39 3.14 -13.14
CA PRO A 56 -3.94 2.98 -11.80
C PRO A 56 -4.13 4.35 -11.14
N ASP A 57 -4.82 4.40 -10.02
CA ASP A 57 -4.95 5.63 -9.21
C ASP A 57 -3.68 5.93 -8.43
N TYR A 58 -3.02 4.89 -7.94
CA TYR A 58 -1.77 4.97 -7.16
C TYR A 58 -0.78 3.91 -7.60
N ILE A 59 0.50 4.21 -7.43
CA ILE A 59 1.60 3.25 -7.56
C ILE A 59 2.30 3.16 -6.21
N GLU A 60 2.50 1.94 -5.71
CA GLU A 60 3.08 1.68 -4.39
C GLU A 60 4.61 1.63 -4.41
N GLN A 61 5.20 2.00 -3.25
CA GLN A 61 6.63 1.94 -2.93
C GLN A 61 6.82 1.29 -1.55
N ASP A 62 7.63 0.23 -1.44
CA ASP A 62 8.12 -0.26 -0.16
C ASP A 62 9.49 0.38 0.13
N VAL A 63 9.65 1.03 1.27
CA VAL A 63 10.83 1.86 1.54
C VAL A 63 11.67 1.27 2.67
N VAL A 64 12.95 1.07 2.40
CA VAL A 64 13.97 0.69 3.39
C VAL A 64 15.17 1.65 3.34
N MET A 65 16.02 1.61 4.38
CA MET A 65 17.14 2.53 4.50
C MET A 65 18.48 1.82 4.33
N THR A 66 19.40 2.47 3.64
CA THR A 66 20.78 2.04 3.43
C THR A 66 21.70 2.41 4.60
N LYS A 67 22.96 1.94 4.54
CA LYS A 67 24.01 2.27 5.51
C LYS A 67 24.29 3.77 5.61
N ASP A 68 24.25 4.48 4.50
CA ASP A 68 24.50 5.93 4.37
C ASP A 68 23.20 6.74 4.34
N ASP A 69 22.15 6.25 5.00
CA ASP A 69 20.87 6.93 5.25
C ASP A 69 20.08 7.32 3.99
N GLN A 70 20.31 6.61 2.88
CA GLN A 70 19.51 6.78 1.67
C GLN A 70 18.29 5.88 1.70
N LEU A 71 17.17 6.33 1.12
CA LEU A 71 15.94 5.56 1.02
C LEU A 71 15.90 4.85 -0.33
N VAL A 72 15.89 3.53 -0.30
CA VAL A 72 15.73 2.69 -1.50
C VAL A 72 14.39 1.97 -1.47
N VAL A 73 13.89 1.63 -2.65
CA VAL A 73 12.58 0.97 -2.79
C VAL A 73 12.80 -0.52 -2.96
N LEU A 74 12.40 -1.28 -1.93
CA LEU A 74 12.62 -2.71 -1.79
C LEU A 74 11.62 -3.28 -0.77
N HIS A 75 10.97 -4.41 -1.07
CA HIS A 75 9.95 -4.96 -0.17
C HIS A 75 10.51 -5.43 1.17
N ASP A 76 11.51 -6.27 1.15
CA ASP A 76 12.15 -6.75 2.37
C ASP A 76 13.29 -5.79 2.76
N HIS A 77 13.60 -5.68 4.04
CA HIS A 77 14.84 -5.02 4.46
C HIS A 77 16.11 -5.85 4.16
N TYR A 78 15.95 -6.92 3.36
CA TYR A 78 17.02 -7.77 2.81
C TYR A 78 17.08 -7.67 1.29
N LEU A 79 18.29 -7.80 0.75
CA LEU A 79 18.59 -7.73 -0.69
C LEU A 79 18.53 -9.10 -1.39
N ASP A 80 18.57 -10.20 -0.65
CA ASP A 80 18.93 -11.54 -1.14
C ASP A 80 17.81 -12.26 -1.90
N ARG A 81 16.57 -11.76 -1.88
CA ARG A 81 15.44 -12.42 -2.56
C ARG A 81 15.16 -11.92 -3.97
N VAL A 82 15.67 -10.75 -4.33
CA VAL A 82 15.40 -10.09 -5.61
C VAL A 82 16.66 -9.55 -6.28
N THR A 83 17.85 -9.78 -5.70
CA THR A 83 19.12 -9.27 -6.25
C THR A 83 20.22 -10.34 -6.31
N ASP A 84 21.32 -9.99 -7.01
CA ASP A 84 22.55 -10.78 -7.07
C ASP A 84 23.55 -10.45 -5.94
N VAL A 85 23.07 -9.94 -4.79
CA VAL A 85 23.93 -9.49 -3.68
C VAL A 85 24.85 -10.60 -3.15
N ALA A 86 24.35 -11.83 -3.08
CA ALA A 86 25.16 -12.98 -2.60
C ALA A 86 26.35 -13.30 -3.53
N GLU A 87 26.21 -13.10 -4.83
CA GLU A 87 27.27 -13.27 -5.81
C GLU A 87 28.24 -12.07 -5.81
N ARG A 88 27.71 -10.86 -5.67
CA ARG A 88 28.48 -9.61 -5.69
C ARG A 88 29.28 -9.40 -4.40
N PHE A 89 28.69 -9.77 -3.26
CA PHE A 89 29.24 -9.53 -1.94
C PHE A 89 29.19 -10.78 -1.05
N PRO A 90 29.82 -11.90 -1.45
CA PRO A 90 29.61 -13.21 -0.82
C PRO A 90 29.97 -13.30 0.69
N ASN A 91 30.79 -12.36 1.19
CA ASN A 91 31.25 -12.33 2.57
C ASN A 91 30.53 -11.25 3.43
N ARG A 92 29.43 -10.68 2.96
CA ARG A 92 28.72 -9.57 3.63
C ARG A 92 27.40 -10.00 4.27
N ALA A 93 27.04 -11.30 4.22
CA ALA A 93 25.90 -11.81 4.96
C ALA A 93 26.12 -11.68 6.47
N ARG A 94 25.04 -11.33 7.21
CA ARG A 94 25.05 -11.43 8.68
C ARG A 94 25.07 -12.91 9.12
N ALA A 95 25.16 -13.16 10.42
CA ALA A 95 25.24 -14.51 10.98
C ALA A 95 24.03 -15.41 10.63
N ASP A 96 22.89 -14.84 10.35
CA ASP A 96 21.66 -15.50 9.88
C ASP A 96 21.65 -15.83 8.38
N GLY A 97 22.72 -15.48 7.66
CA GLY A 97 22.87 -15.71 6.22
C GLY A 97 22.19 -14.65 5.34
N ARG A 98 21.58 -13.61 5.92
CA ARG A 98 20.84 -12.58 5.18
C ARG A 98 21.70 -11.36 4.85
N TYR A 99 21.36 -10.67 3.79
CA TYR A 99 22.01 -9.44 3.30
C TYR A 99 21.10 -8.26 3.54
N TYR A 100 21.32 -7.53 4.61
CA TYR A 100 20.46 -6.40 4.99
C TYR A 100 20.81 -5.14 4.21
N ALA A 101 19.82 -4.43 3.68
CA ALA A 101 20.03 -3.19 2.94
C ALA A 101 20.82 -2.14 3.77
N ILE A 102 20.57 -2.11 5.08
CA ILE A 102 21.21 -1.19 6.03
C ILE A 102 22.74 -1.42 6.20
N ASP A 103 23.26 -2.55 5.74
CA ASP A 103 24.71 -2.85 5.78
C ASP A 103 25.47 -2.35 4.55
N PHE A 104 24.73 -1.89 3.50
CA PHE A 104 25.29 -1.45 2.22
C PHE A 104 25.01 0.03 1.98
N THR A 105 25.98 0.72 1.38
CA THR A 105 25.79 2.08 0.89
C THR A 105 24.92 2.09 -0.36
N LEU A 106 24.30 3.23 -0.67
CA LEU A 106 23.56 3.39 -1.93
C LEU A 106 24.42 3.05 -3.14
N ALA A 107 25.69 3.50 -3.14
CA ALA A 107 26.62 3.21 -4.24
C ALA A 107 26.84 1.70 -4.45
N GLU A 108 26.93 0.92 -3.36
CA GLU A 108 27.01 -0.55 -3.45
C GLU A 108 25.69 -1.17 -3.97
N ILE A 109 24.54 -0.74 -3.43
CA ILE A 109 23.22 -1.22 -3.85
C ILE A 109 22.97 -0.94 -5.34
N LYS A 110 23.35 0.22 -5.85
CA LYS A 110 23.21 0.57 -7.27
C LYS A 110 24.06 -0.29 -8.21
N THR A 111 25.01 -1.08 -7.70
CA THR A 111 25.75 -2.07 -8.51
C THR A 111 25.02 -3.40 -8.63
N LEU A 112 23.98 -3.63 -7.83
CA LEU A 112 23.23 -4.88 -7.83
C LEU A 112 22.30 -4.96 -9.03
N ARG A 113 22.15 -6.18 -9.54
CA ARG A 113 21.17 -6.50 -10.56
C ARG A 113 19.93 -7.06 -9.90
N VAL A 114 18.77 -6.48 -10.22
CA VAL A 114 17.46 -6.93 -9.76
C VAL A 114 16.90 -8.00 -10.70
N THR A 115 16.15 -8.95 -10.14
CA THR A 115 15.41 -9.98 -10.88
C THR A 115 14.04 -10.20 -10.24
N GLU A 116 13.18 -10.99 -10.90
CA GLU A 116 11.94 -11.51 -10.29
C GLU A 116 12.24 -12.24 -8.98
N GLY A 117 11.32 -12.16 -8.01
CA GLY A 117 11.46 -12.81 -6.71
C GLY A 117 11.70 -14.31 -6.83
N PHE A 118 12.69 -14.83 -6.11
CA PHE A 118 13.07 -16.24 -6.17
C PHE A 118 13.16 -16.88 -4.79
N ASN A 119 13.03 -18.19 -4.77
CA ASN A 119 13.33 -19.06 -3.63
C ASN A 119 14.58 -19.89 -3.91
N ILE A 120 15.20 -20.43 -2.87
CA ILE A 120 16.26 -21.43 -2.99
C ILE A 120 15.61 -22.81 -2.76
N ASP A 121 15.74 -23.72 -3.71
CA ASP A 121 15.24 -25.07 -3.56
C ASP A 121 16.19 -25.94 -2.71
N ASP A 122 15.78 -27.20 -2.42
CA ASP A 122 16.54 -28.15 -1.60
C ASP A 122 17.93 -28.50 -2.21
N GLN A 123 18.16 -28.15 -3.49
CA GLN A 123 19.42 -28.35 -4.18
C GLN A 123 20.29 -27.09 -4.21
N GLY A 124 19.83 -26.03 -3.56
CA GLY A 124 20.51 -24.72 -3.54
C GLY A 124 20.34 -23.91 -4.83
N LYS A 125 19.41 -24.29 -5.72
CA LYS A 125 19.13 -23.58 -6.97
C LYS A 125 18.10 -22.48 -6.77
N LYS A 126 18.32 -21.32 -7.39
CA LYS A 126 17.35 -20.24 -7.45
C LYS A 126 16.20 -20.60 -8.40
N VAL A 127 14.97 -20.61 -7.89
CA VAL A 127 13.74 -20.90 -8.65
C VAL A 127 12.78 -19.74 -8.49
N ALA A 128 12.10 -19.33 -9.59
CA ALA A 128 11.16 -18.23 -9.56
C ALA A 128 10.02 -18.49 -8.56
N GLY A 129 9.68 -17.51 -7.75
CA GLY A 129 8.53 -17.55 -6.84
C GLY A 129 7.19 -17.62 -7.61
N PHE A 130 7.15 -17.01 -8.79
CA PHE A 130 6.05 -17.04 -9.75
C PHE A 130 6.58 -17.45 -11.13
N PRO A 131 6.46 -18.75 -11.50
CA PRO A 131 7.12 -19.29 -12.71
C PRO A 131 6.67 -18.67 -14.03
N ASP A 132 5.46 -18.13 -14.08
CA ASP A 132 4.85 -17.55 -15.29
C ASP A 132 5.11 -16.04 -15.43
N ARG A 133 5.83 -15.41 -14.47
CA ARG A 133 6.23 -14.01 -14.51
C ARG A 133 7.54 -13.81 -15.27
N PHE A 134 8.10 -12.61 -15.19
CA PHE A 134 9.34 -12.26 -15.89
C PHE A 134 10.48 -13.23 -15.53
N PRO A 135 11.23 -13.76 -16.52
CA PRO A 135 12.22 -14.81 -16.23
C PRO A 135 13.39 -14.28 -15.40
N LEU A 136 13.88 -15.13 -14.48
CA LEU A 136 15.02 -14.81 -13.62
C LEU A 136 16.25 -14.40 -14.43
N TRP A 137 16.95 -13.36 -13.98
CA TRP A 137 18.22 -12.88 -14.53
C TRP A 137 18.16 -12.43 -15.99
N LYS A 138 16.96 -12.09 -16.48
CA LYS A 138 16.78 -11.39 -17.76
C LYS A 138 16.58 -9.89 -17.53
N GLY A 139 16.88 -9.08 -18.54
CA GLY A 139 16.92 -7.63 -18.39
C GLY A 139 18.08 -7.13 -17.53
N ASP A 140 18.16 -5.81 -17.37
CA ASP A 140 19.18 -5.13 -16.57
C ASP A 140 18.47 -4.12 -15.65
N PHE A 141 17.89 -4.63 -14.59
CA PHE A 141 17.11 -3.87 -13.62
C PHE A 141 17.95 -3.54 -12.38
N THR A 142 17.70 -2.39 -11.79
CA THR A 142 18.41 -1.90 -10.60
C THR A 142 17.43 -1.49 -9.50
N VAL A 143 17.92 -1.41 -8.25
CA VAL A 143 17.14 -0.92 -7.12
C VAL A 143 17.02 0.60 -7.20
N PRO A 144 15.83 1.19 -7.28
CA PRO A 144 15.64 2.64 -7.27
C PRO A 144 15.69 3.21 -5.86
N THR A 145 15.91 4.52 -5.77
CA THR A 145 15.62 5.30 -4.57
C THR A 145 14.17 5.77 -4.58
N LEU A 146 13.64 6.11 -3.38
CA LEU A 146 12.31 6.73 -3.27
C LEU A 146 12.22 8.03 -4.09
N ALA A 147 13.28 8.84 -4.09
CA ALA A 147 13.36 10.07 -4.86
C ALA A 147 13.24 9.82 -6.38
N GLU A 148 13.99 8.83 -6.91
CA GLU A 148 13.93 8.46 -8.34
C GLU A 148 12.51 8.02 -8.76
N GLU A 149 11.80 7.27 -7.91
CA GLU A 149 10.42 6.87 -8.21
C GLU A 149 9.44 8.04 -8.16
N ILE A 150 9.56 8.93 -7.17
CA ILE A 150 8.73 10.14 -7.10
C ILE A 150 8.96 11.02 -8.32
N GLU A 151 10.22 11.27 -8.68
CA GLU A 151 10.59 12.08 -9.85
C GLU A 151 10.04 11.48 -11.15
N LEU A 152 10.08 10.14 -11.29
CA LEU A 152 9.50 9.45 -12.44
C LEU A 152 7.99 9.69 -12.51
N ILE A 153 7.24 9.46 -11.42
CA ILE A 153 5.78 9.58 -11.42
C ILE A 153 5.36 11.04 -11.63
N GLN A 154 5.96 11.98 -10.91
CA GLN A 154 5.68 13.42 -11.08
C GLN A 154 6.05 13.91 -12.49
N GLY A 155 7.17 13.43 -13.04
CA GLY A 155 7.60 13.74 -14.41
C GLY A 155 6.60 13.24 -15.45
N LEU A 156 6.10 12.01 -15.29
CA LEU A 156 5.08 11.43 -16.18
C LEU A 156 3.73 12.12 -16.01
N ASN A 157 3.30 12.46 -14.79
CA ASN A 157 2.09 13.23 -14.53
C ASN A 157 2.13 14.58 -15.29
N LYS A 158 3.27 15.27 -15.21
CA LYS A 158 3.46 16.55 -15.91
C LYS A 158 3.41 16.39 -17.44
N THR A 159 4.00 15.34 -18.00
CA THR A 159 4.15 15.20 -19.45
C THR A 159 2.94 14.56 -20.14
N LEU A 160 2.24 13.68 -19.45
CA LEU A 160 1.09 12.95 -19.99
C LEU A 160 -0.25 13.50 -19.50
N GLY A 161 -0.25 14.40 -18.51
CA GLY A 161 -1.44 15.06 -18.00
C GLY A 161 -2.35 14.18 -17.15
N TYR A 162 -1.79 13.10 -16.57
CA TYR A 162 -2.47 12.29 -15.56
C TYR A 162 -2.13 12.78 -14.16
N ASP A 163 -2.86 12.28 -13.16
CA ASP A 163 -2.66 12.55 -11.75
C ASP A 163 -2.62 11.22 -10.98
N ILE A 164 -1.55 10.44 -11.22
CA ILE A 164 -1.32 9.17 -10.53
C ILE A 164 -0.58 9.45 -9.24
N GLY A 165 -1.12 8.95 -8.12
CA GLY A 165 -0.56 9.13 -6.79
C GLY A 165 0.53 8.12 -6.44
N ILE A 166 1.15 8.33 -5.27
CA ILE A 166 2.10 7.41 -4.66
C ILE A 166 1.51 6.79 -3.39
N TYR A 167 1.97 5.59 -3.04
CA TYR A 167 1.46 4.85 -1.88
C TYR A 167 2.62 4.22 -1.09
N PRO A 168 3.53 5.03 -0.50
CA PRO A 168 4.71 4.49 0.18
C PRO A 168 4.37 3.71 1.46
N GLU A 169 5.06 2.57 1.66
CA GLU A 169 5.11 1.82 2.90
C GLU A 169 6.45 2.03 3.60
N ILE A 170 6.43 2.33 4.89
CA ILE A 170 7.63 2.31 5.72
C ILE A 170 7.85 0.89 6.22
N LYS A 171 8.86 0.22 5.67
CA LYS A 171 9.18 -1.19 6.00
C LYS A 171 9.95 -1.30 7.30
N ALA A 172 9.53 -2.22 8.15
CA ALA A 172 10.22 -2.63 9.37
C ALA A 172 10.86 -1.47 10.17
N PRO A 173 10.09 -0.41 10.55
CA PRO A 173 10.66 0.72 11.31
C PRO A 173 11.22 0.28 12.67
N TRP A 174 10.65 -0.77 13.28
CA TRP A 174 11.16 -1.41 14.48
C TRP A 174 12.60 -1.92 14.31
N PHE A 175 12.93 -2.50 13.15
CA PHE A 175 14.28 -2.96 12.81
C PHE A 175 15.22 -1.77 12.62
N HIS A 176 14.84 -0.77 11.85
CA HIS A 176 15.66 0.43 11.62
C HIS A 176 15.98 1.16 12.95
N ARG A 177 14.99 1.27 13.87
CA ARG A 177 15.24 1.82 15.22
C ARG A 177 16.24 0.99 16.03
N LYS A 178 16.16 -0.35 15.97
CA LYS A 178 17.14 -1.23 16.63
C LYS A 178 18.54 -1.01 16.09
N GLU A 179 18.66 -0.71 14.80
CA GLU A 179 19.93 -0.37 14.12
C GLU A 179 20.33 1.12 14.29
N GLY A 180 19.60 1.89 15.11
CA GLY A 180 19.89 3.29 15.41
C GLY A 180 19.48 4.30 14.34
N LYS A 181 18.55 3.95 13.45
CA LYS A 181 18.06 4.79 12.34
C LYS A 181 16.58 5.14 12.47
N ASP A 182 16.20 6.34 12.07
CA ASP A 182 14.82 6.82 12.01
C ASP A 182 14.34 6.90 10.55
N ILE A 183 13.89 5.76 10.03
CA ILE A 183 13.39 5.68 8.65
C ILE A 183 12.15 6.54 8.44
N SER A 184 11.25 6.62 9.41
CA SER A 184 10.00 7.37 9.27
C SER A 184 10.28 8.87 9.11
N GLN A 185 11.17 9.43 9.93
CA GLN A 185 11.55 10.82 9.77
C GLN A 185 12.23 11.08 8.43
N ALA A 186 13.06 10.14 7.95
CA ALA A 186 13.72 10.26 6.65
C ALA A 186 12.72 10.23 5.49
N VAL A 187 11.75 9.31 5.52
CA VAL A 187 10.67 9.22 4.51
C VAL A 187 9.87 10.52 4.49
N LEU A 188 9.40 11.00 5.65
CA LEU A 188 8.64 12.25 5.73
C LEU A 188 9.39 13.46 5.20
N LYS A 189 10.73 13.54 5.42
CA LYS A 189 11.57 14.60 4.85
C LYS A 189 11.57 14.56 3.32
N VAL A 190 11.71 13.37 2.73
CA VAL A 190 11.68 13.22 1.27
C VAL A 190 10.30 13.57 0.74
N LEU A 191 9.21 13.05 1.32
CA LEU A 191 7.85 13.36 0.90
C LEU A 191 7.60 14.87 0.90
N LYS A 192 7.97 15.55 1.98
CA LYS A 192 7.82 17.02 2.08
C LYS A 192 8.65 17.76 1.04
N GLN A 193 9.88 17.30 0.75
CA GLN A 193 10.74 17.90 -0.27
C GLN A 193 10.09 17.87 -1.66
N TYR A 194 9.31 16.82 -1.96
CA TYR A 194 8.61 16.65 -3.22
C TYR A 194 7.16 17.16 -3.21
N GLY A 195 6.75 17.88 -2.15
CA GLY A 195 5.46 18.56 -2.08
C GLY A 195 4.31 17.68 -1.63
N TYR A 196 4.58 16.56 -0.95
CA TYR A 196 3.56 15.74 -0.30
C TYR A 196 3.55 16.07 1.20
N ASP A 197 2.72 17.02 1.61
CA ASP A 197 2.63 17.46 3.00
C ASP A 197 1.21 17.71 3.53
N SER A 198 0.20 17.49 2.69
CA SER A 198 -1.23 17.68 2.99
C SER A 198 -2.06 16.44 2.66
N LYS A 199 -3.20 16.26 3.33
CA LYS A 199 -4.21 15.23 2.97
C LYS A 199 -4.85 15.46 1.60
N ASP A 200 -4.73 16.66 1.05
CA ASP A 200 -5.21 16.98 -0.30
C ASP A 200 -4.25 16.50 -1.39
N ASP A 201 -3.00 16.16 -1.03
CA ASP A 201 -2.03 15.60 -1.96
C ASP A 201 -2.38 14.13 -2.27
N LYS A 202 -2.06 13.70 -3.48
CA LYS A 202 -2.42 12.36 -3.94
C LYS A 202 -1.42 11.31 -3.40
N ILE A 203 -1.46 11.10 -2.09
CA ILE A 203 -0.61 10.16 -1.34
C ILE A 203 -1.40 9.47 -0.23
N TYR A 204 -1.08 8.20 -0.01
CA TYR A 204 -1.32 7.49 1.24
C TYR A 204 0.03 6.99 1.79
N LEU A 205 0.24 7.11 3.09
CA LEU A 205 1.42 6.56 3.76
C LEU A 205 0.98 5.37 4.63
N GLN A 206 1.58 4.21 4.41
CA GLN A 206 1.19 2.97 5.10
C GLN A 206 2.32 2.36 5.93
N CYS A 207 1.95 1.60 6.94
CA CYS A 207 2.89 0.85 7.78
C CYS A 207 2.18 -0.31 8.49
N PHE A 208 2.89 -1.42 8.68
CA PHE A 208 2.44 -2.52 9.56
C PHE A 208 2.63 -2.21 11.04
N ASP A 209 3.67 -1.43 11.42
CA ASP A 209 3.99 -1.11 12.82
C ASP A 209 3.02 -0.06 13.40
N PRO A 210 2.05 -0.45 14.26
CA PRO A 210 1.07 0.51 14.78
C PRO A 210 1.69 1.48 15.79
N ILE A 211 2.77 1.08 16.45
CA ILE A 211 3.49 1.97 17.38
C ILE A 211 4.13 3.10 16.59
N GLU A 212 4.72 2.77 15.44
CA GLU A 212 5.33 3.75 14.57
C GLU A 212 4.30 4.62 13.86
N LEU A 213 3.21 4.02 13.31
CA LEU A 213 2.19 4.79 12.63
C LEU A 213 1.53 5.81 13.59
N LYS A 214 1.32 5.41 14.84
CA LYS A 214 0.85 6.31 15.88
C LYS A 214 1.87 7.41 16.18
N ARG A 215 3.17 7.11 16.27
CA ARG A 215 4.23 8.11 16.42
C ARG A 215 4.25 9.09 15.24
N ILE A 216 4.07 8.59 14.03
CA ILE A 216 3.98 9.44 12.83
C ILE A 216 2.82 10.42 12.98
N ASN A 217 1.62 9.94 13.32
CA ASN A 217 0.43 10.77 13.49
C ASN A 217 0.58 11.80 14.61
N ASP A 218 0.97 11.34 15.81
CA ASP A 218 0.90 12.15 17.03
C ASP A 218 2.09 13.11 17.18
N GLU A 219 3.27 12.77 16.62
CA GLU A 219 4.52 13.47 16.88
C GLU A 219 5.17 14.01 15.59
N LEU A 220 5.43 13.15 14.59
CA LEU A 220 6.27 13.55 13.47
C LEU A 220 5.55 14.49 12.50
N LEU A 221 4.32 14.17 12.10
CA LEU A 221 3.53 15.02 11.20
C LEU A 221 3.33 16.42 11.80
N PRO A 222 2.85 16.58 13.07
CA PRO A 222 2.72 17.89 13.69
C PRO A 222 4.05 18.66 13.78
N ALA A 223 5.14 17.99 14.20
CA ALA A 223 6.47 18.61 14.32
C ALA A 223 6.99 19.12 12.96
N MET A 224 6.67 18.41 11.88
CA MET A 224 7.06 18.77 10.53
C MET A 224 6.05 19.66 9.83
N LYS A 225 4.92 20.00 10.45
CA LYS A 225 3.78 20.75 9.86
C LYS A 225 3.30 20.05 8.58
N MET A 226 3.03 18.77 8.68
CA MET A 226 2.46 17.91 7.64
C MET A 226 1.14 17.30 8.16
N ASP A 227 0.29 16.91 7.23
CA ASP A 227 -0.95 16.16 7.49
C ASP A 227 -1.20 15.22 6.31
N LEU A 228 -0.94 13.92 6.47
CA LEU A 228 -1.04 12.91 5.41
C LEU A 228 -2.13 11.89 5.73
N ASN A 229 -2.71 11.29 4.68
CA ASN A 229 -3.58 10.14 4.83
C ASN A 229 -2.76 8.92 5.26
N LEU A 230 -3.02 8.39 6.45
CA LEU A 230 -2.30 7.27 7.04
C LEU A 230 -3.11 5.97 6.95
N VAL A 231 -2.47 4.87 6.60
CA VAL A 231 -3.10 3.54 6.48
C VAL A 231 -2.40 2.52 7.36
N GLN A 232 -3.15 1.92 8.29
CA GLN A 232 -2.69 0.81 9.11
C GLN A 232 -2.80 -0.50 8.33
N LEU A 233 -1.66 -1.10 7.97
CA LEU A 233 -1.64 -2.45 7.42
C LEU A 233 -1.92 -3.47 8.52
N LEU A 234 -2.79 -4.44 8.26
CA LEU A 234 -3.15 -5.48 9.22
C LEU A 234 -2.38 -6.77 8.94
N ALA A 235 -1.88 -7.39 9.99
CA ALA A 235 -1.21 -8.68 9.97
C ALA A 235 -1.78 -9.60 11.04
N TYR A 236 -1.47 -10.90 10.97
CA TYR A 236 -1.62 -11.78 12.11
C TYR A 236 -0.33 -11.78 12.95
N THR A 237 -0.46 -11.94 14.25
CA THR A 237 0.66 -11.89 15.20
C THR A 237 1.80 -12.85 14.83
N ASP A 238 1.47 -14.04 14.32
CA ASP A 238 2.43 -15.08 13.93
C ASP A 238 3.18 -14.81 12.60
N TRP A 239 2.82 -13.73 11.87
CA TRP A 239 3.56 -13.33 10.67
C TRP A 239 4.86 -12.59 10.99
N ASN A 240 5.02 -12.09 12.22
CA ASN A 240 6.21 -11.36 12.67
C ASN A 240 6.53 -10.09 11.86
N GLU A 241 5.51 -9.44 11.31
CA GLU A 241 5.68 -8.20 10.53
C GLU A 241 6.25 -7.06 11.38
N THR A 242 5.83 -7.01 12.64
CA THR A 242 6.34 -6.04 13.62
C THR A 242 6.87 -6.75 14.85
N MET A 243 8.05 -6.35 15.31
CA MET A 243 8.66 -6.86 16.53
C MET A 243 8.75 -5.77 17.59
N VAL A 244 8.50 -6.16 18.84
CA VAL A 244 8.67 -5.30 20.03
C VAL A 244 9.89 -5.77 20.80
N TYR A 245 10.80 -4.85 21.11
CA TYR A 245 12.02 -5.13 21.84
C TYR A 245 11.92 -4.73 23.31
N GLN A 246 12.34 -5.65 24.19
CA GLN A 246 12.63 -5.38 25.59
C GLN A 246 14.11 -5.72 25.82
N GLY A 247 14.97 -4.72 25.78
CA GLY A 247 16.43 -4.93 25.68
C GLY A 247 16.79 -5.61 24.35
N ASP A 248 17.41 -6.80 24.43
CA ASP A 248 17.75 -7.61 23.25
C ASP A 248 16.70 -8.68 22.91
N GLN A 249 15.68 -8.84 23.74
CA GLN A 249 14.60 -9.79 23.50
C GLN A 249 13.57 -9.17 22.57
N ALA A 250 13.31 -9.83 21.42
CA ALA A 250 12.29 -9.48 20.47
C ALA A 250 11.07 -10.39 20.61
N THR A 251 9.88 -9.83 20.59
CA THR A 251 8.60 -10.56 20.56
C THR A 251 7.73 -10.02 19.43
N PRO A 252 6.91 -10.85 18.75
CA PRO A 252 5.95 -10.36 17.78
C PRO A 252 4.99 -9.35 18.41
N TYR A 253 4.63 -8.32 17.65
CA TYR A 253 3.56 -7.41 18.06
C TYR A 253 2.21 -8.13 18.01
N ASP A 254 1.39 -7.98 19.04
CA ASP A 254 0.05 -8.55 19.10
C ASP A 254 -0.96 -7.68 18.32
N TYR A 255 -1.44 -8.19 17.17
CA TYR A 255 -2.43 -7.54 16.33
C TYR A 255 -3.88 -7.92 16.67
N ASP A 256 -4.13 -8.90 17.57
CA ASP A 256 -5.44 -9.49 17.80
C ASP A 256 -6.47 -8.46 18.25
N TRP A 257 -6.04 -7.42 18.96
CA TRP A 257 -6.94 -6.33 19.40
C TRP A 257 -7.57 -5.56 18.22
N MET A 258 -6.94 -5.55 17.03
CA MET A 258 -7.48 -4.86 15.85
C MET A 258 -8.71 -5.59 15.29
N PHE A 259 -8.79 -6.91 15.48
CA PHE A 259 -9.90 -7.74 15.03
C PHE A 259 -11.03 -7.84 16.08
N ALA A 260 -10.78 -7.42 17.31
CA ALA A 260 -11.77 -7.41 18.38
C ALA A 260 -12.81 -6.30 18.17
N GLU A 261 -13.96 -6.41 18.83
CA GLU A 261 -14.98 -5.35 18.86
C GLU A 261 -14.36 -4.02 19.36
N GLY A 262 -14.62 -2.93 18.60
CA GLY A 262 -14.05 -1.60 18.88
C GLY A 262 -12.58 -1.44 18.46
N GLY A 263 -11.93 -2.46 17.90
CA GLY A 263 -10.56 -2.38 17.43
C GLY A 263 -10.38 -1.33 16.34
N MET A 264 -11.27 -1.30 15.34
CA MET A 264 -11.22 -0.32 14.25
C MET A 264 -11.46 1.11 14.74
N ALA A 265 -12.30 1.33 15.74
CA ALA A 265 -12.47 2.64 16.35
C ALA A 265 -11.20 3.14 17.07
N LYS A 266 -10.33 2.25 17.54
CA LYS A 266 -9.01 2.62 18.08
C LYS A 266 -8.02 2.93 16.94
N VAL A 267 -8.05 2.17 15.84
CA VAL A 267 -7.24 2.46 14.66
C VAL A 267 -7.58 3.83 14.08
N ALA A 268 -8.86 4.18 13.99
CA ALA A 268 -9.34 5.47 13.50
C ALA A 268 -8.88 6.69 14.34
N GLN A 269 -8.25 6.48 15.50
CA GLN A 269 -7.67 7.58 16.28
C GLN A 269 -6.33 8.06 15.71
N TYR A 270 -5.67 7.28 14.85
CA TYR A 270 -4.36 7.59 14.33
C TYR A 270 -4.15 7.23 12.84
N ALA A 271 -5.17 6.65 12.20
CA ALA A 271 -5.12 6.31 10.78
C ALA A 271 -6.45 6.65 10.09
N ASP A 272 -6.39 6.95 8.80
CA ASP A 272 -7.52 7.28 7.95
C ASP A 272 -8.06 6.05 7.21
N GLY A 273 -7.27 4.97 7.18
CA GLY A 273 -7.64 3.73 6.52
C GLY A 273 -6.93 2.50 7.06
N ILE A 274 -7.36 1.34 6.56
CA ILE A 274 -6.72 0.06 6.82
C ILE A 274 -6.37 -0.67 5.52
N GLY A 275 -5.25 -1.42 5.55
CA GLY A 275 -4.88 -2.38 4.52
C GLY A 275 -4.95 -3.81 5.09
N PRO A 276 -6.08 -4.50 5.00
CA PRO A 276 -6.20 -5.88 5.46
C PRO A 276 -5.77 -6.88 4.37
N TRP A 277 -5.26 -8.04 4.75
CA TRP A 277 -5.15 -9.17 3.83
C TRP A 277 -6.53 -9.66 3.40
N LYS A 278 -6.73 -10.00 2.11
CA LYS A 278 -8.04 -10.41 1.55
C LYS A 278 -8.86 -11.37 2.43
N PRO A 279 -8.29 -12.48 2.96
CA PRO A 279 -9.02 -13.41 3.82
C PRO A 279 -9.44 -12.83 5.19
N MET A 280 -8.97 -11.65 5.56
CA MET A 280 -9.47 -10.93 6.75
C MET A 280 -10.84 -10.27 6.48
N LEU A 281 -11.23 -10.11 5.21
CA LEU A 281 -12.51 -9.53 4.79
C LEU A 281 -13.50 -10.57 4.27
N VAL A 282 -13.03 -11.57 3.52
CA VAL A 282 -13.86 -12.65 2.96
C VAL A 282 -13.36 -13.98 3.50
N ASP A 283 -14.26 -14.76 4.08
CA ASP A 283 -13.91 -16.05 4.67
C ASP A 283 -13.57 -17.08 3.60
N ASP A 284 -12.55 -17.91 3.83
CA ASP A 284 -12.13 -18.98 2.91
C ASP A 284 -13.21 -20.08 2.75
N ALA A 285 -14.16 -20.18 3.70
CA ALA A 285 -15.33 -21.04 3.59
C ALA A 285 -16.41 -20.51 2.65
N SER A 286 -16.24 -19.32 2.06
CA SER A 286 -17.13 -18.78 1.04
C SER A 286 -17.21 -19.71 -0.17
N THR A 287 -18.36 -19.68 -0.84
CA THR A 287 -18.58 -20.33 -2.14
C THR A 287 -19.02 -19.26 -3.13
N LYS A 288 -19.03 -19.59 -4.43
CA LYS A 288 -19.48 -18.67 -5.48
C LYS A 288 -20.89 -18.11 -5.22
N ASP A 289 -21.80 -18.94 -4.71
CA ASP A 289 -23.20 -18.58 -4.46
C ASP A 289 -23.43 -17.99 -3.06
N ASN A 290 -22.43 -18.03 -2.19
CA ASN A 290 -22.54 -17.54 -0.81
C ASN A 290 -21.20 -16.96 -0.32
N ILE A 291 -21.02 -15.67 -0.49
CA ILE A 291 -19.85 -14.93 0.00
C ILE A 291 -20.05 -14.56 1.45
N ILE A 292 -19.14 -15.00 2.31
CA ILE A 292 -19.16 -14.74 3.75
C ILE A 292 -18.24 -13.56 4.05
N ILE A 293 -18.82 -12.38 4.22
CA ILE A 293 -18.07 -11.15 4.58
C ILE A 293 -17.85 -11.13 6.08
N LYS A 294 -16.59 -10.97 6.49
CA LYS A 294 -16.21 -10.93 7.92
C LYS A 294 -16.57 -9.59 8.57
N PRO A 295 -16.78 -9.57 9.90
CA PRO A 295 -17.18 -8.36 10.64
C PRO A 295 -16.22 -7.18 10.51
N LEU A 296 -14.93 -7.42 10.23
CA LEU A 296 -13.90 -6.40 10.09
C LEU A 296 -14.29 -5.31 9.09
N MET A 297 -14.88 -5.68 7.94
CA MET A 297 -15.32 -4.71 6.94
C MET A 297 -16.34 -3.72 7.51
N LYS A 298 -17.36 -4.24 8.20
CA LYS A 298 -18.37 -3.39 8.83
C LYS A 298 -17.77 -2.51 9.92
N GLN A 299 -16.91 -3.07 10.78
CA GLN A 299 -16.26 -2.32 11.85
C GLN A 299 -15.39 -1.18 11.32
N ALA A 300 -14.65 -1.39 10.22
CA ALA A 300 -13.85 -0.35 9.58
C ALA A 300 -14.73 0.77 9.01
N LYS A 301 -15.80 0.42 8.29
CA LYS A 301 -16.75 1.42 7.75
C LYS A 301 -17.47 2.20 8.84
N ASP A 302 -17.91 1.55 9.91
CA ASP A 302 -18.54 2.20 11.06
C ASP A 302 -17.58 3.19 11.77
N ALA A 303 -16.27 2.91 11.70
CA ALA A 303 -15.21 3.79 12.23
C ALA A 303 -14.78 4.90 11.25
N GLY A 304 -15.32 4.93 10.03
CA GLY A 304 -15.00 5.93 9.01
C GLY A 304 -13.68 5.68 8.27
N LEU A 305 -13.10 4.48 8.38
CA LEU A 305 -11.86 4.11 7.74
C LEU A 305 -12.08 3.70 6.27
N VAL A 306 -11.20 4.13 5.36
CA VAL A 306 -11.11 3.54 4.03
C VAL A 306 -10.46 2.16 4.11
N VAL A 307 -10.83 1.25 3.19
CA VAL A 307 -10.39 -0.15 3.23
C VAL A 307 -9.76 -0.53 1.89
N HIS A 308 -8.43 -0.75 1.90
CA HIS A 308 -7.63 -1.10 0.74
C HIS A 308 -6.93 -2.45 0.95
N PRO A 309 -7.61 -3.59 0.67
CA PRO A 309 -7.04 -4.92 0.89
C PRO A 309 -5.90 -5.25 -0.08
N TYR A 310 -4.98 -6.10 0.40
CA TYR A 310 -3.84 -6.64 -0.35
C TYR A 310 -3.87 -8.16 -0.41
N THR A 311 -3.19 -8.85 -1.30
CA THR A 311 -2.76 -8.44 -2.62
C THR A 311 -3.51 -9.27 -3.64
N PHE A 312 -4.06 -8.65 -4.66
CA PHE A 312 -4.80 -9.30 -5.73
C PHE A 312 -3.85 -9.72 -6.85
N ARG A 313 -3.84 -11.01 -7.16
CA ARG A 313 -2.93 -11.64 -8.13
C ARG A 313 -3.70 -12.52 -9.08
N ALA A 314 -3.42 -12.38 -10.38
CA ALA A 314 -4.00 -13.22 -11.43
C ALA A 314 -3.19 -14.49 -11.71
N ASP A 315 -2.07 -14.68 -10.99
CA ASP A 315 -1.23 -15.86 -11.13
C ASP A 315 -1.98 -17.15 -10.79
N LYS A 316 -1.60 -18.23 -11.43
CA LYS A 316 -2.15 -19.57 -11.17
C LYS A 316 -2.03 -19.93 -9.68
N GLY A 317 -3.15 -20.36 -9.08
CA GLY A 317 -3.21 -20.72 -7.67
C GLY A 317 -3.28 -19.52 -6.70
N ARG A 318 -3.48 -18.29 -7.22
CA ARG A 318 -3.67 -17.08 -6.41
C ARG A 318 -5.10 -16.52 -6.46
N ILE A 319 -5.93 -17.09 -7.31
CA ILE A 319 -7.37 -16.83 -7.34
C ILE A 319 -8.00 -17.53 -6.14
N ALA A 320 -8.88 -16.85 -5.42
CA ALA A 320 -9.56 -17.43 -4.28
C ALA A 320 -10.43 -18.63 -4.71
N PRO A 321 -10.56 -19.71 -3.91
CA PRO A 321 -11.26 -20.93 -4.30
C PRO A 321 -12.74 -20.73 -4.68
N TRP A 322 -13.36 -19.68 -4.14
CA TRP A 322 -14.75 -19.30 -4.41
C TRP A 322 -14.92 -18.43 -5.66
N ALA A 323 -13.84 -17.99 -6.32
CA ALA A 323 -13.87 -17.18 -7.53
C ALA A 323 -13.42 -18.01 -8.75
N ASP A 324 -14.18 -17.94 -9.85
CA ASP A 324 -13.86 -18.67 -11.10
C ASP A 324 -12.71 -18.00 -11.87
N SER A 325 -12.46 -16.71 -11.64
CA SER A 325 -11.47 -15.90 -12.35
C SER A 325 -10.95 -14.75 -11.47
N PHE A 326 -9.94 -14.06 -11.97
CA PHE A 326 -9.44 -12.84 -11.32
C PHE A 326 -10.51 -11.74 -11.30
N GLU A 327 -11.23 -11.56 -12.40
CA GLU A 327 -12.33 -10.60 -12.54
C GLU A 327 -13.49 -10.96 -11.59
N GLY A 328 -13.81 -12.25 -11.43
CA GLY A 328 -14.80 -12.72 -10.44
C GLY A 328 -14.37 -12.39 -9.00
N MET A 329 -13.07 -12.47 -8.69
CA MET A 329 -12.56 -12.05 -7.39
C MET A 329 -12.63 -10.51 -7.21
N LEU A 330 -12.36 -9.72 -8.26
CA LEU A 330 -12.54 -8.27 -8.25
C LEU A 330 -14.01 -7.89 -8.02
N ASP A 331 -14.94 -8.56 -8.70
CA ASP A 331 -16.39 -8.33 -8.55
C ASP A 331 -16.84 -8.48 -7.09
N VAL A 332 -16.43 -9.56 -6.44
CA VAL A 332 -16.76 -9.79 -5.03
C VAL A 332 -16.24 -8.62 -4.15
N PHE A 333 -14.99 -8.21 -4.32
CA PHE A 333 -14.43 -7.18 -3.45
C PHE A 333 -14.96 -5.78 -3.76
N TYR A 334 -15.09 -5.39 -5.02
CA TYR A 334 -15.61 -4.07 -5.37
C TYR A 334 -17.12 -3.96 -5.18
N ASN A 335 -17.90 -4.97 -5.62
CA ASN A 335 -19.36 -4.84 -5.71
C ASN A 335 -20.11 -5.43 -4.50
N GLN A 336 -19.59 -6.48 -3.84
CA GLN A 336 -20.25 -7.13 -2.71
C GLN A 336 -19.65 -6.69 -1.36
N VAL A 337 -18.31 -6.78 -1.19
CA VAL A 337 -17.61 -6.30 0.00
C VAL A 337 -17.61 -4.79 0.06
N LYS A 338 -17.55 -4.11 -1.10
CA LYS A 338 -17.53 -2.64 -1.27
C LYS A 338 -16.31 -1.99 -0.63
N VAL A 339 -15.13 -2.51 -0.97
CA VAL A 339 -13.85 -1.90 -0.60
C VAL A 339 -13.64 -0.57 -1.32
N ASP A 340 -12.86 0.34 -0.74
CA ASP A 340 -12.59 1.66 -1.32
C ASP A 340 -11.47 1.64 -2.37
N GLY A 341 -10.71 0.57 -2.43
CA GLY A 341 -9.63 0.32 -3.39
C GLY A 341 -9.00 -1.02 -3.12
N LEU A 342 -8.03 -1.43 -3.92
CA LEU A 342 -7.27 -2.65 -3.67
C LEU A 342 -5.87 -2.61 -4.29
N PHE A 343 -4.95 -3.37 -3.69
CA PHE A 343 -3.59 -3.56 -4.19
C PHE A 343 -3.54 -4.75 -5.15
N THR A 344 -3.01 -4.53 -6.36
CA THR A 344 -2.88 -5.59 -7.36
C THR A 344 -1.54 -5.59 -8.08
N ASP A 345 -1.00 -6.80 -8.34
CA ASP A 345 0.18 -7.00 -9.19
C ASP A 345 -0.17 -6.82 -10.70
N PHE A 346 -1.48 -6.76 -11.04
CA PHE A 346 -2.01 -6.69 -12.41
C PHE A 346 -2.94 -5.47 -12.56
N PRO A 347 -2.40 -4.24 -12.52
CA PRO A 347 -3.21 -3.02 -12.53
C PRO A 347 -4.05 -2.85 -13.79
N ASP A 348 -3.57 -3.29 -14.96
CA ASP A 348 -4.30 -3.28 -16.23
C ASP A 348 -5.65 -4.03 -16.14
N LYS A 349 -5.66 -5.19 -15.46
CA LYS A 349 -6.87 -6.01 -15.30
C LYS A 349 -7.88 -5.35 -14.37
N ALA A 350 -7.42 -4.76 -13.27
CA ALA A 350 -8.30 -4.08 -12.32
C ALA A 350 -8.87 -2.79 -12.91
N VAL A 351 -8.04 -1.99 -13.61
CA VAL A 351 -8.49 -0.79 -14.33
C VAL A 351 -9.48 -1.16 -15.44
N ALA A 352 -9.21 -2.21 -16.22
CA ALA A 352 -10.14 -2.66 -17.26
C ALA A 352 -11.48 -3.15 -16.66
N PHE A 353 -11.46 -3.78 -15.47
CA PHE A 353 -12.68 -4.22 -14.77
C PHE A 353 -13.55 -3.02 -14.35
N LEU A 354 -12.96 -1.98 -13.78
CA LEU A 354 -13.71 -0.80 -13.32
C LEU A 354 -14.25 0.07 -14.48
N ASN A 355 -13.67 -0.03 -15.68
CA ASN A 355 -14.09 0.72 -16.86
C ASN A 355 -15.14 0.00 -17.73
N GLN A 356 -15.69 -1.13 -17.29
CA GLN A 356 -16.77 -1.85 -17.99
C GLN A 356 -18.15 -1.28 -17.65
#